data_6e60629b7cc783b84b3d4bf9e23e763a
#
_entry.id   6e60629b7cc783b84b3d4bf9e23e763a
#
_cell.length_a   1.000
_cell.length_b   1.000
_cell.length_c   1.000
_cell.angle_alpha   90.00
_cell.angle_beta   90.00
_cell.angle_gamma   90.00
#
_symmetry.space_group_name_H-M   'P 1'
#
loop_
_entity.id
_entity.type
_entity.pdbx_description
1 polymer ?
#
loop_
_entity_poly.entity_id
_entity_poly.type
_entity_poly.pdbx_seq_one_letter_code
_entity_poly.pdbx_strand_id
1 'polypeptide(L)'
;VVLRPGYISLEMLQETLGEVRMDKGLIKPDSKVHPKAPGMKYRHYAPKADLAIVEGPTERVIAEIEKRALAAQENGQTVGIIATDETKSRYSHGIIKSIGSREQEETIAHHLYEVLREFDSCNVSAIYSEAFFTPRMGQAIMNRLLKAAGHKIINVEEEEK
;
A
#
# COMPACT_ATOMS: atom_id res chain seq x y z
N VAL A 1 9.48 -4.16 22.24
CA VAL A 1 9.55 -3.31 21.04
C VAL A 1 9.12 -4.10 19.82
N VAL A 2 8.16 -3.56 19.07
CA VAL A 2 7.68 -4.17 17.81
C VAL A 2 8.66 -3.80 16.70
N LEU A 3 9.25 -4.82 16.06
CA LEU A 3 10.19 -4.69 14.95
C LEU A 3 9.52 -4.85 13.57
N ARG A 4 8.34 -5.45 13.54
CA ARG A 4 7.52 -5.61 12.33
C ARG A 4 6.06 -5.77 12.70
N PRO A 5 5.15 -4.89 12.22
CA PRO A 5 3.72 -5.07 12.40
C PRO A 5 3.25 -6.37 11.77
N GLY A 6 2.32 -7.05 12.44
CA GLY A 6 1.74 -8.31 12.01
C GLY A 6 0.25 -8.37 12.32
N TYR A 7 -0.30 -9.58 12.36
CA TYR A 7 -1.70 -9.82 12.72
C TYR A 7 -2.03 -9.30 14.13
N ILE A 8 -1.09 -9.49 15.07
CA ILE A 8 -1.22 -8.96 16.43
C ILE A 8 -0.86 -7.48 16.40
N SER A 9 -1.84 -6.61 16.70
CA SER A 9 -1.66 -5.16 16.67
C SER A 9 -0.84 -4.66 17.88
N LEU A 10 -0.38 -3.41 17.80
CA LEU A 10 0.31 -2.77 18.92
C LEU A 10 -0.58 -2.69 20.15
N GLU A 11 -1.87 -2.36 19.95
CA GLU A 11 -2.87 -2.25 21.01
C GLU A 11 -3.06 -3.60 21.71
N MET A 12 -3.23 -4.69 20.97
CA MET A 12 -3.36 -6.04 21.53
C MET A 12 -2.13 -6.44 22.37
N LEU A 13 -0.94 -6.04 21.90
CA LEU A 13 0.29 -6.28 22.66
C LEU A 13 0.34 -5.42 23.93
N GLN A 14 -0.11 -4.17 23.86
CA GLN A 14 -0.15 -3.27 25.01
C GLN A 14 -1.14 -3.73 26.08
N GLU A 15 -2.31 -4.24 25.67
CA GLU A 15 -3.31 -4.81 26.57
C GLU A 15 -2.76 -6.02 27.37
N THR A 16 -1.90 -6.81 26.74
CA THR A 16 -1.37 -8.03 27.35
C THR A 16 -0.07 -7.81 28.11
N LEU A 17 0.82 -6.98 27.58
CA LEU A 17 2.20 -6.82 28.05
C LEU A 17 2.47 -5.47 28.72
N GLY A 18 1.50 -4.55 28.71
CA GLY A 18 1.66 -3.19 29.23
C GLY A 18 2.45 -2.31 28.24
N GLU A 19 3.62 -1.84 28.62
CA GLU A 19 4.41 -0.91 27.81
C GLU A 19 5.04 -1.60 26.58
N VAL A 20 4.47 -1.37 25.41
CA VAL A 20 5.00 -1.83 24.11
C VAL A 20 5.16 -0.62 23.20
N ARG A 21 6.27 -0.53 22.48
CA ARG A 21 6.59 0.57 21.55
C ARG A 21 6.96 0.01 20.16
N MET A 22 6.70 0.82 19.13
CA MET A 22 7.20 0.55 17.79
C MET A 22 8.69 0.95 17.70
N ASP A 23 9.48 0.17 16.96
CA ASP A 23 10.86 0.56 16.67
C ASP A 23 10.90 1.81 15.78
N LYS A 24 11.81 2.72 16.08
CA LYS A 24 11.95 3.99 15.34
C LYS A 24 12.26 3.78 13.85
N GLY A 25 12.90 2.69 13.50
CA GLY A 25 13.20 2.32 12.12
C GLY A 25 11.97 1.91 11.29
N LEU A 26 10.80 1.66 11.94
CA LEU A 26 9.54 1.43 11.26
C LEU A 26 8.78 2.73 10.95
N ILE A 27 9.02 3.77 11.74
CA ILE A 27 8.28 5.04 11.67
C ILE A 27 8.89 5.99 10.65
N LYS A 28 10.22 5.97 10.53
CA LYS A 28 10.95 6.80 9.56
C LYS A 28 11.99 5.96 8.83
N PRO A 29 12.02 5.99 7.49
CA PRO A 29 13.08 5.35 6.71
C PRO A 29 14.37 6.18 6.81
N ASP A 30 14.91 6.36 8.02
CA ASP A 30 16.18 7.06 8.22
C ASP A 30 17.33 6.09 7.94
N SER A 31 18.18 6.47 7.00
CA SER A 31 19.35 5.71 6.58
C SER A 31 20.40 5.47 7.71
N LYS A 32 20.27 6.16 8.83
CA LYS A 32 21.20 6.08 9.98
C LYS A 32 20.79 5.03 11.02
N VAL A 33 19.57 4.50 10.96
CA VAL A 33 19.13 3.47 11.91
C VAL A 33 19.54 2.09 11.39
N HIS A 34 20.38 1.38 12.16
CA HIS A 34 20.73 -0.01 11.84
C HIS A 34 19.50 -0.91 11.96
N PRO A 35 19.18 -1.69 10.90
CA PRO A 35 18.06 -2.61 10.94
C PRO A 35 18.29 -3.70 11.99
N LYS A 36 17.32 -3.87 12.90
CA LYS A 36 17.36 -4.86 13.98
C LYS A 36 16.71 -6.19 13.60
N ALA A 37 16.03 -6.25 12.47
CA ALA A 37 15.40 -7.46 11.98
C ALA A 37 15.51 -7.57 10.45
N PRO A 38 15.52 -8.79 9.89
CA PRO A 38 15.46 -9.00 8.45
C PRO A 38 14.23 -8.30 7.84
N GLY A 39 14.41 -7.66 6.69
CA GLY A 39 13.32 -6.99 5.98
C GLY A 39 13.00 -5.57 6.42
N MET A 40 13.73 -4.98 7.38
CA MET A 40 13.53 -3.59 7.76
C MET A 40 14.10 -2.58 6.75
N LYS A 41 15.15 -2.95 6.01
CA LYS A 41 15.94 -2.01 5.18
C LYS A 41 15.72 -2.13 3.67
N TYR A 42 15.27 -3.27 3.17
CA TYR A 42 15.23 -3.51 1.73
C TYR A 42 13.82 -3.56 1.18
N ARG A 43 13.67 -3.18 -0.10
CA ARG A 43 12.46 -3.46 -0.86
C ARG A 43 12.20 -4.97 -0.85
N HIS A 44 11.09 -5.38 -0.28
CA HIS A 44 10.66 -6.77 -0.27
C HIS A 44 9.40 -6.91 -1.09
N TYR A 45 9.36 -7.95 -1.93
CA TYR A 45 8.19 -8.27 -2.75
C TYR A 45 7.78 -7.17 -3.74
N ALA A 46 8.69 -6.26 -4.07
CA ALA A 46 8.43 -5.23 -5.06
C ALA A 46 8.08 -5.85 -6.41
N PRO A 47 7.03 -5.39 -7.09
CA PRO A 47 6.76 -5.77 -8.47
C PRO A 47 7.84 -5.22 -9.40
N LYS A 48 7.88 -5.71 -10.65
CA LYS A 48 8.81 -5.23 -11.68
C LYS A 48 8.54 -3.77 -12.05
N ALA A 49 7.26 -3.40 -12.16
CA ALA A 49 6.86 -2.02 -12.41
C ALA A 49 6.96 -1.16 -11.14
N ASP A 50 7.16 0.14 -11.34
CA ASP A 50 7.15 1.09 -10.23
C ASP A 50 5.77 1.15 -9.57
N LEU A 51 5.75 0.93 -8.25
CA LEU A 51 4.55 1.00 -7.43
C LEU A 51 4.55 2.31 -6.63
N ALA A 52 3.45 3.03 -6.67
CA ALA A 52 3.19 4.18 -5.80
C ALA A 52 1.85 4.03 -5.08
N ILE A 53 1.81 4.46 -3.82
CA ILE A 53 0.60 4.48 -3.01
C ILE A 53 0.00 5.88 -3.10
N VAL A 54 -1.30 5.97 -3.38
CA VAL A 54 -2.04 7.23 -3.39
C VAL A 54 -2.88 7.32 -2.13
N GLU A 55 -2.66 8.37 -1.35
CA GLU A 55 -3.21 8.57 -0.01
C GLU A 55 -4.01 9.86 0.06
N GLY A 56 -5.17 9.81 0.72
CA GLY A 56 -6.05 10.95 0.92
C GLY A 56 -7.53 10.55 0.93
N PRO A 57 -8.45 11.51 0.81
CA PRO A 57 -9.87 11.24 0.68
C PRO A 57 -10.17 10.35 -0.55
N THR A 58 -11.03 9.35 -0.38
CA THR A 58 -11.32 8.33 -1.40
C THR A 58 -11.62 8.93 -2.78
N GLU A 59 -12.45 9.96 -2.85
CA GLU A 59 -12.81 10.62 -4.11
C GLU A 59 -11.60 11.21 -4.84
N ARG A 60 -10.68 11.82 -4.10
CA ARG A 60 -9.45 12.39 -4.65
C ARG A 60 -8.44 11.33 -5.04
N VAL A 61 -8.33 10.27 -4.26
CA VAL A 61 -7.49 9.11 -4.59
C VAL A 61 -7.91 8.52 -5.92
N ILE A 62 -9.21 8.26 -6.11
CA ILE A 62 -9.74 7.73 -7.35
C ILE A 62 -9.48 8.69 -8.52
N ALA A 63 -9.78 9.97 -8.35
CA ALA A 63 -9.57 10.99 -9.38
C ALA A 63 -8.09 11.10 -9.81
N GLU A 64 -7.17 11.08 -8.86
CA GLU A 64 -5.73 11.15 -9.16
C GLU A 64 -5.22 9.90 -9.86
N ILE A 65 -5.65 8.71 -9.42
CA ILE A 65 -5.26 7.45 -10.07
C ILE A 65 -5.82 7.40 -11.50
N GLU A 66 -7.11 7.74 -11.71
CA GLU A 66 -7.74 7.80 -13.04
C GLU A 66 -7.02 8.80 -13.97
N LYS A 67 -6.69 9.98 -13.47
CA LYS A 67 -5.92 10.99 -14.22
C LYS A 67 -4.58 10.43 -14.71
N ARG A 68 -3.85 9.72 -13.85
CA ARG A 68 -2.56 9.10 -14.20
C ARG A 68 -2.74 7.94 -15.18
N ALA A 69 -3.77 7.14 -15.01
CA ALA A 69 -4.09 6.03 -15.90
C ALA A 69 -4.45 6.52 -17.31
N LEU A 70 -5.27 7.56 -17.40
CA LEU A 70 -5.64 8.20 -18.67
C LEU A 70 -4.41 8.80 -19.37
N ALA A 71 -3.57 9.56 -18.66
CA ALA A 71 -2.35 10.14 -19.22
C ALA A 71 -1.37 9.07 -19.73
N ALA A 72 -1.25 7.95 -19.04
CA ALA A 72 -0.45 6.82 -19.50
C ALA A 72 -1.03 6.20 -20.77
N GLN A 73 -2.34 6.02 -20.84
CA GLN A 73 -3.03 5.50 -22.02
C GLN A 73 -2.84 6.39 -23.26
N GLU A 74 -2.91 7.72 -23.09
CA GLU A 74 -2.64 8.69 -24.17
C GLU A 74 -1.21 8.58 -24.71
N ASN A 75 -0.27 8.12 -23.89
CA ASN A 75 1.11 7.83 -24.28
C ASN A 75 1.34 6.37 -24.74
N GLY A 76 0.29 5.60 -24.98
CA GLY A 76 0.38 4.21 -25.40
C GLY A 76 0.86 3.25 -24.31
N GLN A 77 0.79 3.65 -23.04
CA GLN A 77 1.19 2.85 -21.89
C GLN A 77 -0.03 2.36 -21.12
N THR A 78 0.14 1.27 -20.39
CA THR A 78 -0.88 0.72 -19.51
C THR A 78 -0.38 0.72 -18.07
N VAL A 79 -1.22 1.14 -17.13
CA VAL A 79 -0.93 1.09 -15.70
C VAL A 79 -1.74 0.01 -15.01
N GLY A 80 -1.20 -0.50 -13.91
CA GLY A 80 -1.93 -1.35 -12.97
C GLY A 80 -2.57 -0.50 -11.87
N ILE A 81 -3.75 -0.91 -11.40
CA ILE A 81 -4.45 -0.27 -10.29
C ILE A 81 -4.79 -1.33 -9.26
N ILE A 82 -4.35 -1.12 -8.02
CA ILE A 82 -4.72 -1.92 -6.86
C ILE A 82 -5.85 -1.20 -6.13
N ALA A 83 -7.03 -1.79 -6.18
CA ALA A 83 -8.26 -1.27 -5.60
C ALA A 83 -8.85 -2.26 -4.60
N THR A 84 -9.96 -1.90 -3.99
CA THR A 84 -10.78 -2.81 -3.19
C THR A 84 -12.07 -3.19 -3.91
N ASP A 85 -12.81 -4.12 -3.36
CA ASP A 85 -14.12 -4.52 -3.92
C ASP A 85 -15.11 -3.35 -3.95
N GLU A 86 -14.97 -2.40 -3.02
CA GLU A 86 -15.81 -1.21 -2.92
C GLU A 86 -15.50 -0.16 -3.99
N THR A 87 -14.25 -0.10 -4.46
CA THR A 87 -13.78 0.98 -5.36
C THR A 87 -13.44 0.52 -6.76
N LYS A 88 -13.21 -0.77 -7.00
CA LYS A 88 -12.75 -1.30 -8.30
C LYS A 88 -13.62 -0.90 -9.49
N SER A 89 -14.95 -0.82 -9.30
CA SER A 89 -15.90 -0.43 -10.35
C SER A 89 -15.87 1.05 -10.72
N ARG A 90 -15.16 1.85 -9.95
CA ARG A 90 -15.04 3.30 -10.15
C ARG A 90 -13.85 3.69 -11.03
N TYR A 91 -13.00 2.75 -11.36
CA TYR A 91 -11.89 2.93 -12.29
C TYR A 91 -12.29 2.49 -13.69
N SER A 92 -11.92 3.26 -14.69
CA SER A 92 -12.25 3.03 -16.11
C SER A 92 -11.02 2.80 -16.98
N HIS A 93 -9.84 3.16 -16.49
CA HIS A 93 -8.59 3.10 -17.25
C HIS A 93 -7.57 2.21 -16.52
N GLY A 94 -6.76 1.50 -17.30
CA GLY A 94 -5.73 0.62 -16.76
C GLY A 94 -6.21 -0.81 -16.48
N ILE A 95 -5.34 -1.61 -15.87
CA ILE A 95 -5.66 -2.97 -15.42
C ILE A 95 -5.98 -2.92 -13.94
N ILE A 96 -7.26 -3.08 -13.60
CA ILE A 96 -7.77 -2.96 -12.24
C ILE A 96 -7.78 -4.34 -11.58
N LYS A 97 -7.14 -4.46 -10.42
CA LYS A 97 -7.17 -5.67 -9.58
C LYS A 97 -7.64 -5.31 -8.18
N SER A 98 -8.64 -6.03 -7.70
CA SER A 98 -9.08 -5.94 -6.32
C SER A 98 -8.25 -6.87 -5.43
N ILE A 99 -7.85 -6.38 -4.27
CA ILE A 99 -7.21 -7.20 -3.24
C ILE A 99 -8.16 -7.62 -2.11
N GLY A 100 -9.45 -7.33 -2.26
CA GLY A 100 -10.50 -7.73 -1.32
C GLY A 100 -11.31 -6.55 -0.78
N SER A 101 -12.06 -6.79 0.28
CA SER A 101 -12.95 -5.81 0.91
C SER A 101 -12.31 -5.16 2.13
N ARG A 102 -12.53 -3.85 2.31
CA ARG A 102 -12.09 -3.10 3.50
C ARG A 102 -12.81 -3.57 4.77
N GLU A 103 -13.99 -4.15 4.64
CA GLU A 103 -14.73 -4.75 5.76
C GLU A 103 -14.14 -6.10 6.20
N GLN A 104 -13.41 -6.76 5.31
CA GLN A 104 -12.76 -8.05 5.54
C GLN A 104 -11.24 -7.90 5.35
N GLU A 105 -10.58 -7.27 6.28
CA GLU A 105 -9.16 -6.90 6.21
C GLU A 105 -8.23 -8.10 5.94
N GLU A 106 -8.60 -9.29 6.39
CA GLU A 106 -7.87 -10.53 6.14
C GLU A 106 -7.77 -10.82 4.64
N THR A 107 -8.80 -10.51 3.86
CA THR A 107 -8.79 -10.71 2.39
C THR A 107 -7.73 -9.84 1.73
N ILE A 108 -7.61 -8.58 2.16
CA ILE A 108 -6.58 -7.64 1.67
C ILE A 108 -5.19 -8.16 2.01
N ALA A 109 -4.96 -8.52 3.28
CA ALA A 109 -3.67 -9.00 3.74
C ALA A 109 -3.22 -10.29 3.03
N HIS A 110 -4.17 -11.15 2.67
CA HIS A 110 -3.93 -12.42 1.99
C HIS A 110 -3.58 -12.21 0.50
N HIS A 111 -4.36 -11.40 -0.21
CA HIS A 111 -4.24 -11.24 -1.65
C HIS A 111 -3.16 -10.24 -2.10
N LEU A 112 -2.64 -9.42 -1.19
CA LEU A 112 -1.69 -8.35 -1.55
C LEU A 112 -0.49 -8.86 -2.37
N TYR A 113 0.16 -9.91 -1.93
CA TYR A 113 1.32 -10.47 -2.64
C TYR A 113 0.95 -11.13 -3.96
N GLU A 114 -0.18 -11.81 -4.01
CA GLU A 114 -0.69 -12.45 -5.22
C GLU A 114 -0.92 -11.41 -6.32
N VAL A 115 -1.64 -10.33 -6.00
CA VAL A 115 -1.91 -9.24 -6.94
C VAL A 115 -0.63 -8.56 -7.43
N LEU A 116 0.34 -8.33 -6.55
CA LEU A 116 1.65 -7.79 -6.96
C LEU A 116 2.37 -8.71 -7.95
N ARG A 117 2.31 -10.03 -7.76
CA ARG A 117 2.89 -11.01 -8.70
C ARG A 117 2.13 -11.08 -10.01
N GLU A 118 0.81 -10.98 -9.98
CA GLU A 118 0.00 -10.94 -11.19
C GLU A 118 0.36 -9.76 -12.09
N PHE A 119 0.64 -8.59 -11.52
CA PHE A 119 1.09 -7.43 -12.31
C PHE A 119 2.43 -7.64 -12.99
N ASP A 120 3.30 -8.48 -12.47
CA ASP A 120 4.58 -8.81 -13.12
C ASP A 120 4.42 -9.45 -14.50
N SER A 121 3.25 -10.06 -14.78
CA SER A 121 2.89 -10.66 -16.07
C SER A 121 2.01 -9.76 -16.95
N CYS A 122 1.56 -8.63 -16.46
CA CYS A 122 0.63 -7.75 -17.17
C CYS A 122 1.28 -6.68 -18.06
N ASN A 123 2.61 -6.60 -18.10
CA ASN A 123 3.36 -5.59 -18.88
C ASN A 123 2.88 -4.15 -18.63
N VAL A 124 2.70 -3.79 -17.35
CA VAL A 124 2.32 -2.42 -16.94
C VAL A 124 3.56 -1.56 -16.75
N SER A 125 3.44 -0.26 -17.06
CA SER A 125 4.53 0.72 -16.93
C SER A 125 4.68 1.21 -15.48
N ALA A 126 3.59 1.28 -14.75
CA ALA A 126 3.51 1.67 -13.34
C ALA A 126 2.31 1.01 -12.68
N ILE A 127 2.33 0.96 -11.35
CA ILE A 127 1.21 0.48 -10.53
C ILE A 127 0.86 1.57 -9.53
N TYR A 128 -0.43 1.88 -9.42
CA TYR A 128 -0.97 2.78 -8.41
C TYR A 128 -1.86 2.00 -7.46
N SER A 129 -1.66 2.17 -6.17
CA SER A 129 -2.45 1.53 -5.12
C SER A 129 -3.16 2.56 -4.27
N GLU A 130 -4.39 2.29 -3.91
CA GLU A 130 -5.04 2.97 -2.80
C GLU A 130 -4.28 2.69 -1.49
N ALA A 131 -4.41 3.58 -0.51
CA ALA A 131 -3.95 3.34 0.85
C ALA A 131 -4.99 2.53 1.66
N PHE A 132 -4.52 1.73 2.60
CA PHE A 132 -5.34 0.83 3.40
C PHE A 132 -5.16 1.11 4.89
N PHE A 133 -5.83 2.14 5.39
CA PHE A 133 -5.88 2.48 6.81
C PHE A 133 -7.11 1.83 7.45
N THR A 134 -7.04 0.54 7.66
CA THR A 134 -8.10 -0.22 8.31
C THR A 134 -7.79 -0.41 9.81
N PRO A 135 -8.82 -0.56 10.68
CA PRO A 135 -8.63 -0.46 12.14
C PRO A 135 -7.71 -1.52 12.74
N ARG A 136 -7.73 -2.76 12.23
CA ARG A 136 -7.02 -3.90 12.84
C ARG A 136 -5.74 -4.26 12.09
N MET A 137 -5.85 -4.51 10.79
CA MET A 137 -4.72 -4.99 9.98
C MET A 137 -4.10 -3.91 9.10
N GLY A 138 -4.69 -2.71 9.03
CA GLY A 138 -4.24 -1.64 8.15
C GLY A 138 -2.77 -1.30 8.31
N GLN A 139 -2.25 -1.27 9.54
CA GLN A 139 -0.84 -1.03 9.81
C GLN A 139 0.07 -2.12 9.20
N ALA A 140 -0.31 -3.39 9.31
CA ALA A 140 0.44 -4.50 8.73
C ALA A 140 0.38 -4.50 7.21
N ILE A 141 -0.80 -4.22 6.64
CA ILE A 141 -1.02 -4.10 5.19
C ILE A 141 -0.18 -2.96 4.63
N MET A 142 -0.30 -1.76 5.23
CA MET A 142 0.45 -0.58 4.79
C MET A 142 1.96 -0.76 4.93
N ASN A 143 2.45 -1.40 6.00
CA ASN A 143 3.87 -1.68 6.15
C ASN A 143 4.42 -2.54 5.00
N ARG A 144 3.66 -3.54 4.56
CA ARG A 144 4.03 -4.41 3.43
C ARG A 144 3.97 -3.66 2.11
N LEU A 145 2.90 -2.90 1.90
CA LEU A 145 2.70 -2.13 0.68
C LEU A 145 3.76 -1.03 0.52
N LEU A 146 4.08 -0.31 1.60
CA LEU A 146 5.14 0.70 1.64
C LEU A 146 6.50 0.11 1.27
N LYS A 147 6.84 -1.07 1.78
CA LYS A 147 8.08 -1.76 1.42
C LYS A 147 8.11 -2.17 -0.03
N ALA A 148 7.01 -2.67 -0.58
CA ALA A 148 6.89 -2.99 -1.99
C ALA A 148 7.01 -1.74 -2.89
N ALA A 149 6.43 -0.62 -2.46
CA ALA A 149 6.49 0.67 -3.16
C ALA A 149 7.82 1.43 -2.96
N GLY A 150 8.73 0.93 -2.11
CA GLY A 150 9.94 1.67 -1.75
C GLY A 150 9.63 3.01 -1.10
N HIS A 151 8.58 3.07 -0.28
CA HIS A 151 8.06 4.25 0.41
C HIS A 151 7.59 5.39 -0.51
N LYS A 152 7.24 5.08 -1.76
CA LYS A 152 6.70 6.06 -2.70
C LYS A 152 5.22 6.31 -2.43
N ILE A 153 4.91 7.48 -1.87
CA ILE A 153 3.55 7.93 -1.55
C ILE A 153 3.24 9.18 -2.35
N ILE A 154 2.03 9.25 -2.89
CA ILE A 154 1.44 10.43 -3.51
C ILE A 154 0.29 10.87 -2.60
N ASN A 155 0.44 12.02 -1.96
CA ASN A 155 -0.58 12.56 -1.07
C ASN A 155 -1.50 13.51 -1.86
N VAL A 156 -2.81 13.30 -1.73
CA VAL A 156 -3.87 14.09 -2.38
C VAL A 156 -4.81 14.73 -1.35
N GLU A 157 -4.23 15.23 -0.25
CA GLU A 157 -4.98 15.94 0.80
C GLU A 157 -5.73 17.16 0.24
N GLU A 158 -6.71 17.65 1.01
CA GLU A 158 -7.41 18.88 0.65
C GLU A 158 -6.44 20.06 0.70
N GLU A 159 -6.34 20.82 -0.41
CA GLU A 159 -5.77 22.15 -0.32
C GLU A 159 -6.64 22.95 0.65
N GLU A 160 -6.10 23.33 1.80
CA GLU A 160 -6.70 24.30 2.67
C GLU A 160 -6.91 25.58 1.85
N LYS A 161 -8.18 25.97 1.69
CA LYS A 161 -8.56 27.26 1.07
C LYS A 161 -8.32 28.40 2.03
#